data_57f5657d3471307ce1b19f937f7cc622
#
_entry.id   57f5657d3471307ce1b19f937f7cc622
#
_cell.length_a   1.000
_cell.length_b   1.000
_cell.length_c   1.000
_cell.angle_alpha   90.00
_cell.angle_beta   90.00
_cell.angle_gamma   90.00
#
_symmetry.space_group_name_H-M   'P 1'
#
loop_
_entity.id
_entity.type
_entity.pdbx_description
1 polymer ?
#
loop_
_entity_poly.entity_id
_entity_poly.type
_entity_poly.pdbx_seq_one_letter_code
_entity_poly.pdbx_strand_id
1 'polypeptide(L)'
;MSNLSQEVAKRRTFAIISHPDAGKTTITEKVLLFGQAIQKAGTVKGKKSDQHAKSDWMEMEKERGISVTTSVMQFPYGGALVNLLDTPGHEDFSEDTYRTLTAVDSCLMVIDSAKGVEERTIKLMDVTRLRDTPILTFMNKLDRDTRDPIELMDEVEEVLKIACAPITWPIGMGKNFKGVYHLLRDEVILYQSGQGHTIQEKRVVAGLDNPQLDEVLGSYAADLRDEIELVKGASHEFDRDAFLAGRLTPVFFGTALGNFGVDHMLDGLVEWAPAPQARETDVRRVEPTEAGFSGFVFKIQANMDPQHRDRIAFLRIVSGKYQQGMKARHVRLGKEVRFADALTFMAGDREHAEEAYAGDIIGLHNHGTIQLGDTFTAGEDMKFTGIPNFAPELFRRIRLKDPLKAKQLQKGLIQLSEEGAVQVFRPLKNNDLIVGAVGVLQFDVVVSRLKSEYKVDAVYEPIHVATARWVTCDDARKLDEFARKNNDYLALDGADRLAYIAPTMVNLSLAQERYPEVRFHKTREH
;
A
#
# COMPACT_ATOMS: atom_id res chain seq x y z
N MET A 1 -24.14 -22.24 -0.58
CA MET A 1 -23.15 -21.33 -1.25
C MET A 1 -22.27 -22.19 -2.15
N SER A 2 -21.88 -21.70 -3.33
CA SER A 2 -20.91 -22.40 -4.18
C SER A 2 -19.55 -22.46 -3.47
N ASN A 3 -18.66 -23.40 -3.84
CA ASN A 3 -17.31 -23.47 -3.30
C ASN A 3 -16.54 -22.13 -3.53
N LEU A 4 -16.77 -21.49 -4.69
CA LEU A 4 -16.22 -20.18 -5.01
C LEU A 4 -16.64 -19.10 -3.99
N SER A 5 -17.93 -18.98 -3.68
CA SER A 5 -18.41 -17.98 -2.72
C SER A 5 -17.87 -18.21 -1.30
N GLN A 6 -17.66 -19.47 -0.90
CA GLN A 6 -17.05 -19.78 0.39
C GLN A 6 -15.58 -19.40 0.43
N GLU A 7 -14.84 -19.69 -0.62
CA GLU A 7 -13.43 -19.32 -0.74
C GLU A 7 -13.23 -17.81 -0.78
N VAL A 8 -14.04 -17.07 -1.53
CA VAL A 8 -14.03 -15.60 -1.57
C VAL A 8 -14.32 -15.01 -0.18
N ALA A 9 -15.32 -15.53 0.52
CA ALA A 9 -15.71 -15.04 1.84
C ALA A 9 -14.61 -15.17 2.91
N LYS A 10 -13.68 -16.11 2.76
CA LYS A 10 -12.54 -16.30 3.67
C LYS A 10 -11.43 -15.27 3.48
N ARG A 11 -11.35 -14.55 2.36
CA ARG A 11 -10.24 -13.65 2.06
C ARG A 11 -10.40 -12.32 2.76
N ARG A 12 -9.28 -11.81 3.28
CA ARG A 12 -9.13 -10.46 3.82
C ARG A 12 -7.89 -9.83 3.19
N THR A 13 -8.06 -8.78 2.44
CA THR A 13 -6.95 -8.13 1.75
C THR A 13 -6.82 -6.71 2.23
N PHE A 14 -5.73 -6.40 2.92
CA PHE A 14 -5.51 -5.10 3.51
C PHE A 14 -4.09 -4.57 3.31
N ALA A 15 -3.94 -3.27 3.38
CA ALA A 15 -2.66 -2.58 3.39
C ALA A 15 -2.41 -1.92 4.74
N ILE A 16 -1.14 -1.86 5.14
CA ILE A 16 -0.73 -1.07 6.30
C ILE A 16 -0.30 0.31 5.80
N ILE A 17 -0.93 1.34 6.35
CA ILE A 17 -0.64 2.75 6.08
C ILE A 17 -0.17 3.45 7.35
N SER A 18 0.84 4.30 7.24
CA SER A 18 1.35 5.06 8.38
C SER A 18 2.27 6.20 7.93
N HIS A 19 2.51 7.13 8.85
CA HIS A 19 3.68 8.00 8.73
C HIS A 19 4.99 7.20 8.93
N PRO A 20 6.13 7.60 8.34
CA PRO A 20 7.45 7.03 8.66
C PRO A 20 7.68 6.98 10.18
N ASP A 21 8.33 5.93 10.64
CA ASP A 21 8.66 5.69 12.06
C ASP A 21 7.47 5.44 13.02
N ALA A 22 6.22 5.41 12.55
CA ALA A 22 5.08 5.04 13.39
C ALA A 22 5.11 3.56 13.86
N GLY A 23 6.02 2.75 13.28
CA GLY A 23 6.22 1.34 13.64
C GLY A 23 5.59 0.36 12.65
N LYS A 24 5.36 0.79 11.40
CA LYS A 24 4.77 -0.03 10.35
C LYS A 24 5.49 -1.36 10.17
N THR A 25 6.80 -1.33 9.91
CA THR A 25 7.62 -2.54 9.72
C THR A 25 7.55 -3.49 10.91
N THR A 26 7.59 -2.94 12.14
CA THR A 26 7.43 -3.73 13.35
C THR A 26 6.05 -4.40 13.42
N ILE A 27 4.98 -3.67 13.09
CA ILE A 27 3.62 -4.25 13.04
C ILE A 27 3.53 -5.32 11.97
N THR A 28 4.07 -5.11 10.77
CA THR A 28 4.13 -6.12 9.71
C THR A 28 4.77 -7.41 10.21
N GLU A 29 5.92 -7.33 10.86
CA GLU A 29 6.60 -8.51 11.45
C GLU A 29 5.76 -9.19 12.52
N LYS A 30 5.07 -8.42 13.37
CA LYS A 30 4.23 -8.99 14.42
C LYS A 30 2.95 -9.61 13.88
N VAL A 31 2.33 -8.99 12.89
CA VAL A 31 1.19 -9.59 12.16
C VAL A 31 1.57 -10.95 11.58
N LEU A 32 2.73 -11.05 10.95
CA LEU A 32 3.25 -12.33 10.43
C LEU A 32 3.57 -13.33 11.53
N LEU A 33 4.10 -12.86 12.67
CA LEU A 33 4.36 -13.70 13.83
C LEU A 33 3.05 -14.34 14.36
N PHE A 34 2.02 -13.53 14.55
CA PHE A 34 0.70 -14.02 14.99
C PHE A 34 0.03 -14.90 13.94
N GLY A 35 0.25 -14.64 12.65
CA GLY A 35 -0.17 -15.51 11.56
C GLY A 35 0.59 -16.85 11.47
N GLN A 36 1.47 -17.16 12.44
CA GLN A 36 2.32 -18.36 12.46
C GLN A 36 3.28 -18.51 11.27
N ALA A 37 3.33 -17.53 10.40
CA ALA A 37 4.14 -17.55 9.21
C ALA A 37 5.65 -17.43 9.52
N ILE A 38 6.01 -16.71 10.61
CA ILE A 38 7.40 -16.53 11.06
C ILE A 38 7.84 -17.61 12.07
N GLN A 39 6.93 -18.27 12.78
CA GLN A 39 7.30 -19.32 13.76
C GLN A 39 8.09 -20.47 13.14
N LYS A 40 7.77 -20.84 11.90
CA LYS A 40 8.52 -21.87 11.15
C LYS A 40 9.94 -21.42 10.76
N ALA A 41 10.17 -20.12 10.62
CA ALA A 41 11.47 -19.57 10.26
C ALA A 41 12.42 -19.39 11.47
N GLY A 42 11.88 -19.20 12.68
CA GLY A 42 12.65 -19.11 13.93
C GLY A 42 13.19 -20.44 14.46
N THR A 43 12.72 -21.57 13.97
CA THR A 43 13.19 -22.92 14.38
C THR A 43 14.45 -23.39 13.64
N VAL A 44 14.94 -22.67 12.64
CA VAL A 44 16.25 -22.96 12.05
C VAL A 44 17.33 -22.34 12.93
N LYS A 45 17.84 -23.13 13.87
CA LYS A 45 18.99 -22.78 14.72
C LYS A 45 20.21 -22.45 13.87
N GLY A 46 20.75 -21.28 14.08
CA GLY A 46 22.17 -21.01 13.90
C GLY A 46 22.59 -20.41 12.57
N LYS A 47 22.36 -19.13 12.45
CA LYS A 47 23.33 -18.14 11.94
C LYS A 47 22.86 -16.78 12.46
N LYS A 48 23.80 -16.00 13.03
CA LYS A 48 23.60 -14.55 13.24
C LYS A 48 23.29 -13.97 11.85
N SER A 49 22.04 -13.89 11.49
CA SER A 49 21.58 -13.11 10.34
C SER A 49 21.32 -11.71 10.87
N ASP A 50 21.93 -10.73 10.24
CA ASP A 50 21.55 -9.34 10.41
C ASP A 50 20.03 -9.22 10.35
N GLN A 51 19.45 -8.61 11.40
CA GLN A 51 18.01 -8.49 11.58
C GLN A 51 17.47 -7.40 10.66
N HIS A 52 17.36 -7.69 9.36
CA HIS A 52 16.58 -6.87 8.44
C HIS A 52 15.15 -7.41 8.37
N ALA A 53 14.18 -6.52 8.26
CA ALA A 53 12.79 -6.91 8.09
C ALA A 53 12.64 -7.85 6.88
N LYS A 54 11.80 -8.89 7.00
CA LYS A 54 11.53 -9.78 5.86
C LYS A 54 10.87 -9.07 4.68
N SER A 55 10.27 -7.90 4.92
CA SER A 55 9.72 -7.02 3.90
C SER A 55 10.80 -6.26 3.12
N ASP A 56 12.00 -6.07 3.69
CA ASP A 56 13.08 -5.28 3.10
C ASP A 56 14.07 -6.21 2.39
N TRP A 57 13.96 -6.33 1.10
CA TRP A 57 14.77 -7.26 0.30
C TRP A 57 15.76 -6.55 -0.65
N MET A 58 15.55 -5.26 -0.97
CA MET A 58 16.53 -4.48 -1.74
C MET A 58 17.72 -4.11 -0.87
N GLU A 59 18.94 -4.14 -1.46
CA GLU A 59 20.17 -3.78 -0.77
C GLU A 59 20.12 -2.36 -0.18
N MET A 60 19.51 -1.42 -0.90
CA MET A 60 19.29 -0.04 -0.46
C MET A 60 18.31 0.07 0.72
N GLU A 61 17.27 -0.78 0.76
CA GLU A 61 16.32 -0.85 1.89
C GLU A 61 17.06 -1.28 3.16
N LYS A 62 17.92 -2.29 3.04
CA LYS A 62 18.73 -2.80 4.16
C LYS A 62 19.76 -1.78 4.65
N GLU A 63 20.43 -1.09 3.74
CA GLU A 63 21.44 -0.08 4.08
C GLU A 63 20.84 1.15 4.76
N ARG A 64 19.66 1.60 4.32
CA ARG A 64 19.00 2.82 4.83
C ARG A 64 17.96 2.58 5.90
N GLY A 65 17.54 1.31 6.11
CA GLY A 65 16.50 0.95 7.07
C GLY A 65 15.12 1.50 6.72
N ILE A 66 14.82 1.71 5.43
CA ILE A 66 13.54 2.22 4.92
C ILE A 66 12.97 1.26 3.89
N SER A 67 11.66 0.98 3.96
CA SER A 67 10.95 0.22 2.92
C SER A 67 10.71 1.11 1.70
N VAL A 68 11.24 0.69 0.57
CA VAL A 68 11.17 1.41 -0.72
C VAL A 68 10.03 0.88 -1.58
N THR A 69 9.71 -0.41 -1.44
CA THR A 69 8.72 -1.10 -2.27
C THR A 69 7.66 -1.80 -1.42
N THR A 70 6.46 -1.97 -2.00
CA THR A 70 5.41 -2.77 -1.38
C THR A 70 5.79 -4.25 -1.39
N SER A 71 5.66 -4.90 -0.25
CA SER A 71 5.74 -6.36 -0.14
C SER A 71 4.35 -6.97 -0.03
N VAL A 72 4.14 -8.11 -0.67
CA VAL A 72 2.89 -8.88 -0.59
C VAL A 72 3.16 -10.14 0.23
N MET A 73 2.30 -10.39 1.20
CA MET A 73 2.42 -11.56 2.09
C MET A 73 1.05 -12.16 2.34
N GLN A 74 0.97 -13.48 2.29
CA GLN A 74 -0.26 -14.22 2.51
C GLN A 74 -0.07 -15.19 3.70
N PHE A 75 -1.06 -15.31 4.57
CA PHE A 75 -1.04 -16.23 5.70
C PHE A 75 -2.45 -16.54 6.21
N PRO A 76 -2.67 -17.74 6.80
CA PRO A 76 -3.94 -18.05 7.46
C PRO A 76 -4.00 -17.43 8.85
N TYR A 77 -5.16 -16.86 9.23
CA TYR A 77 -5.42 -16.37 10.57
C TYR A 77 -6.93 -16.38 10.88
N GLY A 78 -7.33 -16.87 12.07
CA GLY A 78 -8.73 -16.80 12.52
C GLY A 78 -9.75 -17.45 11.56
N GLY A 79 -9.36 -18.48 10.81
CA GLY A 79 -10.20 -19.12 9.79
C GLY A 79 -10.27 -18.38 8.45
N ALA A 80 -9.63 -17.21 8.35
CA ALA A 80 -9.50 -16.45 7.11
C ALA A 80 -8.14 -16.69 6.44
N LEU A 81 -8.05 -16.38 5.16
CA LEU A 81 -6.80 -16.23 4.42
C LEU A 81 -6.53 -14.74 4.25
N VAL A 82 -5.49 -14.27 4.88
CA VAL A 82 -5.13 -12.86 4.95
C VAL A 82 -4.08 -12.54 3.89
N ASN A 83 -4.35 -11.54 3.06
CA ASN A 83 -3.41 -10.94 2.12
C ASN A 83 -2.98 -9.58 2.67
N LEU A 84 -1.75 -9.46 3.11
CA LEU A 84 -1.16 -8.25 3.63
C LEU A 84 -0.28 -7.59 2.57
N LEU A 85 -0.53 -6.32 2.30
CA LEU A 85 0.30 -5.48 1.45
C LEU A 85 1.01 -4.45 2.33
N ASP A 86 2.30 -4.64 2.55
CA ASP A 86 3.12 -3.71 3.31
C ASP A 86 3.61 -2.60 2.39
N THR A 87 3.08 -1.39 2.55
CA THR A 87 3.37 -0.24 1.68
C THR A 87 4.68 0.46 2.07
N PRO A 88 5.35 1.19 1.15
CA PRO A 88 6.46 2.05 1.52
C PRO A 88 6.06 3.09 2.57
N GLY A 89 6.88 3.26 3.62
CA GLY A 89 6.63 4.27 4.66
C GLY A 89 6.98 5.69 4.20
N HIS A 90 8.02 5.83 3.38
CA HIS A 90 8.54 7.14 2.98
C HIS A 90 7.68 7.80 1.91
N GLU A 91 7.47 9.13 2.02
CA GLU A 91 6.60 9.89 1.10
C GLU A 91 7.10 9.90 -0.34
N ASP A 92 8.39 9.77 -0.57
CA ASP A 92 8.98 9.71 -1.91
C ASP A 92 8.47 8.52 -2.73
N PHE A 93 7.86 7.52 -2.09
CA PHE A 93 7.28 6.34 -2.74
C PHE A 93 5.75 6.32 -2.72
N SER A 94 5.13 7.50 -2.67
CA SER A 94 3.68 7.66 -2.57
C SER A 94 2.91 6.98 -3.70
N GLU A 95 3.42 7.04 -4.93
CA GLU A 95 2.76 6.43 -6.09
C GLU A 95 2.58 4.91 -5.92
N ASP A 96 3.61 4.20 -5.44
CA ASP A 96 3.52 2.76 -5.19
C ASP A 96 2.48 2.46 -4.10
N THR A 97 2.46 3.29 -3.05
CA THR A 97 1.44 3.20 -2.00
C THR A 97 0.04 3.41 -2.57
N TYR A 98 -0.17 4.44 -3.38
CA TYR A 98 -1.50 4.76 -3.94
C TYR A 98 -2.00 3.64 -4.86
N ARG A 99 -1.14 3.10 -5.72
CA ARG A 99 -1.49 1.94 -6.56
C ARG A 99 -1.81 0.70 -5.73
N THR A 100 -1.04 0.46 -4.66
CA THR A 100 -1.28 -0.65 -3.74
C THR A 100 -2.64 -0.52 -3.05
N LEU A 101 -3.04 0.69 -2.65
CA LEU A 101 -4.35 0.95 -2.04
C LEU A 101 -5.51 0.65 -2.99
N THR A 102 -5.31 0.66 -4.30
CA THR A 102 -6.34 0.23 -5.25
C THR A 102 -6.58 -1.28 -5.24
N ALA A 103 -5.61 -2.06 -4.77
CA ALA A 103 -5.68 -3.52 -4.75
C ALA A 103 -6.23 -4.12 -3.45
N VAL A 104 -6.51 -3.30 -2.43
CA VAL A 104 -7.00 -3.78 -1.13
C VAL A 104 -8.47 -3.46 -0.89
N ASP A 105 -9.06 -4.14 0.09
CA ASP A 105 -10.46 -3.98 0.49
C ASP A 105 -10.60 -3.29 1.85
N SER A 106 -9.50 -3.16 2.61
CA SER A 106 -9.43 -2.41 3.88
C SER A 106 -8.01 -1.92 4.12
N CYS A 107 -7.84 -1.04 5.11
CA CYS A 107 -6.53 -0.54 5.54
C CYS A 107 -6.37 -0.67 7.06
N LEU A 108 -5.14 -0.90 7.48
CA LEU A 108 -4.70 -0.72 8.85
C LEU A 108 -3.88 0.57 8.95
N MET A 109 -4.41 1.56 9.63
CA MET A 109 -3.72 2.82 9.90
C MET A 109 -2.96 2.70 11.22
N VAL A 110 -1.65 2.97 11.18
CA VAL A 110 -0.79 2.95 12.37
C VAL A 110 -0.40 4.37 12.74
N ILE A 111 -0.70 4.75 13.97
CA ILE A 111 -0.40 6.07 14.53
C ILE A 111 0.58 5.90 15.69
N ASP A 112 1.62 6.73 15.73
CA ASP A 112 2.51 6.87 16.88
C ASP A 112 1.79 7.64 17.98
N SER A 113 1.47 7.00 19.11
CA SER A 113 0.71 7.61 20.20
C SER A 113 1.42 8.79 20.88
N ALA A 114 2.73 8.96 20.68
CA ALA A 114 3.46 10.12 21.19
C ALA A 114 3.35 11.33 20.23
N LYS A 115 3.19 11.09 18.91
CA LYS A 115 3.17 12.13 17.88
C LYS A 115 1.76 12.52 17.43
N GLY A 116 0.84 11.56 17.37
CA GLY A 116 -0.51 11.75 16.85
C GLY A 116 -0.58 11.70 15.32
N VAL A 117 -1.49 12.48 14.74
CA VAL A 117 -1.71 12.52 13.28
C VAL A 117 -0.63 13.35 12.61
N GLU A 118 0.09 12.74 11.69
CA GLU A 118 1.19 13.37 10.93
C GLU A 118 0.79 13.56 9.45
N GLU A 119 1.45 14.47 8.74
CA GLU A 119 1.11 14.90 7.39
C GLU A 119 0.94 13.74 6.39
N ARG A 120 1.79 12.72 6.49
CA ARG A 120 1.70 11.54 5.62
C ARG A 120 0.40 10.77 5.82
N THR A 121 -0.07 10.66 7.06
CA THR A 121 -1.33 10.00 7.40
C THR A 121 -2.51 10.71 6.74
N ILE A 122 -2.50 12.05 6.72
CA ILE A 122 -3.53 12.86 6.05
C ILE A 122 -3.57 12.56 4.55
N LYS A 123 -2.42 12.60 3.87
CA LYS A 123 -2.33 12.31 2.43
C LYS A 123 -2.83 10.89 2.09
N LEU A 124 -2.49 9.91 2.91
CA LEU A 124 -2.95 8.52 2.72
C LEU A 124 -4.45 8.39 2.95
N MET A 125 -5.00 9.12 3.91
CA MET A 125 -6.43 9.15 4.18
C MET A 125 -7.22 9.70 3.00
N ASP A 126 -6.73 10.75 2.32
CA ASP A 126 -7.37 11.30 1.14
C ASP A 126 -7.48 10.28 0.00
N VAL A 127 -6.48 9.41 -0.14
CA VAL A 127 -6.49 8.34 -1.15
C VAL A 127 -7.48 7.23 -0.79
N THR A 128 -7.55 6.82 0.47
CA THR A 128 -8.49 5.78 0.91
C THR A 128 -9.94 6.23 0.75
N ARG A 129 -10.22 7.53 0.91
CA ARG A 129 -11.55 8.13 0.71
C ARG A 129 -12.05 8.08 -0.72
N LEU A 130 -11.17 8.04 -1.72
CA LEU A 130 -11.61 7.92 -3.12
C LEU A 130 -12.47 6.68 -3.38
N ARG A 131 -12.43 5.72 -2.44
CA ARG A 131 -13.13 4.43 -2.55
C ARG A 131 -13.86 4.04 -1.27
N ASP A 132 -14.02 4.95 -0.33
CA ASP A 132 -14.63 4.68 0.98
C ASP A 132 -14.05 3.42 1.65
N THR A 133 -12.72 3.24 1.52
CA THR A 133 -12.02 2.04 2.02
C THR A 133 -12.10 1.97 3.54
N PRO A 134 -12.63 0.89 4.13
CA PRO A 134 -12.68 0.72 5.58
C PRO A 134 -11.30 0.75 6.22
N ILE A 135 -11.16 1.47 7.34
CA ILE A 135 -9.89 1.67 8.03
C ILE A 135 -10.02 1.24 9.49
N LEU A 136 -9.11 0.35 9.93
CA LEU A 136 -8.84 0.10 11.35
C LEU A 136 -7.67 0.97 11.79
N THR A 137 -7.72 1.49 13.01
CA THR A 137 -6.64 2.32 13.56
C THR A 137 -5.95 1.59 14.71
N PHE A 138 -4.62 1.56 14.68
CA PHE A 138 -3.79 1.05 15.76
C PHE A 138 -2.92 2.17 16.34
N MET A 139 -3.20 2.56 17.58
CA MET A 139 -2.41 3.50 18.38
C MET A 139 -1.22 2.75 18.98
N ASN A 140 -0.06 2.95 18.38
CA ASN A 140 1.16 2.20 18.66
C ASN A 140 2.08 2.91 19.67
N LYS A 141 3.02 2.18 20.22
CA LYS A 141 4.12 2.64 21.09
C LYS A 141 3.70 3.03 22.51
N LEU A 142 2.70 2.38 23.09
CA LEU A 142 2.31 2.59 24.47
C LEU A 142 3.38 2.18 25.50
N ASP A 143 4.45 1.53 25.08
CA ASP A 143 5.66 1.28 25.87
C ASP A 143 6.50 2.55 26.12
N ARG A 144 6.09 3.69 25.60
CA ARG A 144 6.70 5.02 25.79
C ARG A 144 5.68 5.99 26.38
N ASP A 145 6.17 7.13 26.83
CA ASP A 145 5.29 8.23 27.23
C ASP A 145 4.55 8.74 26.00
N THR A 146 3.22 8.75 26.07
CA THR A 146 2.32 9.09 24.98
C THR A 146 1.45 10.29 25.35
N ARG A 147 0.74 10.81 24.36
CA ARG A 147 -0.32 11.79 24.58
C ARG A 147 -1.55 11.11 25.19
N ASP A 148 -2.46 11.92 25.71
CA ASP A 148 -3.73 11.44 26.24
C ASP A 148 -4.53 10.69 25.15
N PRO A 149 -5.09 9.49 25.42
CA PRO A 149 -5.83 8.73 24.43
C PRO A 149 -7.08 9.42 23.89
N ILE A 150 -7.78 10.22 24.70
CA ILE A 150 -8.96 10.99 24.27
C ILE A 150 -8.51 12.08 23.29
N GLU A 151 -7.48 12.85 23.62
CA GLU A 151 -6.93 13.88 22.75
C GLU A 151 -6.45 13.30 21.41
N LEU A 152 -5.86 12.09 21.42
CA LEU A 152 -5.43 11.41 20.20
C LEU A 152 -6.63 11.04 19.30
N MET A 153 -7.71 10.55 19.88
CA MET A 153 -8.92 10.22 19.12
C MET A 153 -9.60 11.48 18.57
N ASP A 154 -9.70 12.53 19.39
CA ASP A 154 -10.25 13.83 18.96
C ASP A 154 -9.44 14.40 17.79
N GLU A 155 -8.11 14.32 17.84
CA GLU A 155 -7.25 14.75 16.71
C GLU A 155 -7.50 13.93 15.43
N VAL A 156 -7.66 12.60 15.55
CA VAL A 156 -8.01 11.73 14.41
C VAL A 156 -9.35 12.15 13.82
N GLU A 157 -10.36 12.39 14.65
CA GLU A 157 -11.68 12.82 14.19
C GLU A 157 -11.64 14.20 13.56
N GLU A 158 -10.93 15.16 14.18
CA GLU A 158 -10.85 16.53 13.69
C GLU A 158 -10.02 16.63 12.39
N VAL A 159 -8.86 15.98 12.34
CA VAL A 159 -7.92 16.11 11.23
C VAL A 159 -8.28 15.17 10.08
N LEU A 160 -8.57 13.91 10.40
CA LEU A 160 -8.86 12.89 9.40
C LEU A 160 -10.36 12.77 9.05
N LYS A 161 -11.26 13.50 9.74
CA LYS A 161 -12.70 13.49 9.46
C LYS A 161 -13.31 12.09 9.41
N ILE A 162 -12.92 11.22 10.34
CA ILE A 162 -13.44 9.87 10.52
C ILE A 162 -13.75 9.66 12.00
N ALA A 163 -14.96 9.16 12.32
CA ALA A 163 -15.36 8.90 13.70
C ALA A 163 -14.52 7.77 14.32
N CYS A 164 -14.14 7.89 15.59
CA CYS A 164 -13.35 6.92 16.33
C CYS A 164 -14.21 6.11 17.29
N ALA A 165 -14.19 4.78 17.18
CA ALA A 165 -14.79 3.87 18.13
C ALA A 165 -13.70 3.09 18.86
N PRO A 166 -13.38 3.38 20.14
CA PRO A 166 -12.38 2.64 20.89
C PRO A 166 -12.85 1.20 21.14
N ILE A 167 -12.04 0.25 20.71
CA ILE A 167 -12.26 -1.18 20.95
C ILE A 167 -11.47 -1.64 22.16
N THR A 168 -10.22 -1.17 22.26
CA THR A 168 -9.40 -1.36 23.46
C THR A 168 -9.05 -0.01 24.05
N TRP A 169 -8.93 0.08 25.37
CA TRP A 169 -8.55 1.28 26.09
C TRP A 169 -7.28 1.04 26.90
N PRO A 170 -6.26 1.90 26.83
CA PRO A 170 -4.99 1.66 27.51
C PRO A 170 -5.10 1.89 29.02
N ILE A 171 -4.36 1.12 29.79
CA ILE A 171 -4.24 1.25 31.26
C ILE A 171 -2.81 1.68 31.56
N GLY A 172 -2.63 2.98 31.82
CA GLY A 172 -1.33 3.59 31.95
C GLY A 172 -0.55 3.67 30.64
N MET A 173 0.66 4.22 30.69
CA MET A 173 1.54 4.38 29.52
C MET A 173 3.02 4.30 29.94
N GLY A 174 3.93 4.12 28.98
CA GLY A 174 5.37 4.05 29.20
C GLY A 174 5.73 2.93 30.16
N LYS A 175 6.53 3.23 31.17
CA LYS A 175 6.93 2.28 32.22
C LYS A 175 5.76 1.80 33.07
N ASN A 176 4.68 2.57 33.08
CA ASN A 176 3.45 2.29 33.86
C ASN A 176 2.36 1.61 33.03
N PHE A 177 2.64 1.25 31.78
CA PHE A 177 1.70 0.54 30.93
C PHE A 177 1.37 -0.84 31.52
N LYS A 178 0.11 -1.04 31.90
CA LYS A 178 -0.38 -2.26 32.57
C LYS A 178 -1.12 -3.21 31.61
N GLY A 179 -1.66 -2.69 30.52
CA GLY A 179 -2.46 -3.47 29.59
C GLY A 179 -3.55 -2.65 28.93
N VAL A 180 -4.59 -3.30 28.47
CA VAL A 180 -5.76 -2.66 27.88
C VAL A 180 -7.06 -3.25 28.43
N TYR A 181 -8.10 -2.45 28.46
CA TYR A 181 -9.48 -2.90 28.63
C TYR A 181 -10.15 -3.04 27.27
N HIS A 182 -10.77 -4.18 27.00
CA HIS A 182 -11.50 -4.44 25.76
C HIS A 182 -12.98 -4.11 25.95
N LEU A 183 -13.44 -3.00 25.37
CA LEU A 183 -14.78 -2.46 25.61
C LEU A 183 -15.92 -3.41 25.21
N LEU A 184 -15.77 -4.10 24.07
CA LEU A 184 -16.82 -5.00 23.55
C LEU A 184 -16.88 -6.35 24.27
N ARG A 185 -15.78 -6.79 24.89
CA ARG A 185 -15.69 -8.10 25.57
C ARG A 185 -15.81 -7.97 27.09
N ASP A 186 -15.76 -6.74 27.62
CA ASP A 186 -15.69 -6.44 29.05
C ASP A 186 -14.56 -7.22 29.76
N GLU A 187 -13.33 -7.10 29.22
CA GLU A 187 -12.15 -7.83 29.68
C GLU A 187 -10.96 -6.90 29.82
N VAL A 188 -10.23 -7.03 30.93
CA VAL A 188 -8.91 -6.42 31.11
C VAL A 188 -7.84 -7.42 30.71
N ILE A 189 -7.01 -7.04 29.74
CA ILE A 189 -5.90 -7.84 29.26
C ILE A 189 -4.60 -7.21 29.77
N LEU A 190 -3.89 -7.94 30.64
CA LEU A 190 -2.70 -7.45 31.29
C LEU A 190 -1.47 -7.55 30.39
N TYR A 191 -0.71 -6.47 30.35
CA TYR A 191 0.56 -6.44 29.62
C TYR A 191 1.62 -7.26 30.34
N GLN A 192 2.22 -8.17 29.61
CA GLN A 192 3.43 -8.86 30.01
C GLN A 192 4.47 -8.58 28.94
N SER A 193 5.60 -8.00 29.34
CA SER A 193 6.67 -7.67 28.41
C SER A 193 7.21 -8.94 27.75
N GLY A 194 6.92 -9.13 26.46
CA GLY A 194 7.52 -10.16 25.63
C GLY A 194 8.87 -9.68 25.09
N GLN A 195 9.90 -10.53 25.16
CA GLN A 195 11.16 -10.25 24.48
C GLN A 195 11.22 -11.00 23.13
N GLY A 196 11.53 -10.26 22.06
CA GLY A 196 11.77 -10.86 20.74
C GLY A 196 10.52 -11.40 20.05
N HIS A 197 10.57 -12.65 19.59
CA HIS A 197 9.52 -13.33 18.81
C HIS A 197 8.63 -14.26 19.65
N THR A 198 8.60 -14.10 20.99
CA THR A 198 7.81 -14.97 21.87
C THR A 198 6.44 -14.37 22.10
N ILE A 199 5.39 -15.08 21.71
CA ILE A 199 4.01 -14.79 22.09
C ILE A 199 3.82 -15.29 23.52
N GLN A 200 3.44 -14.38 24.43
CA GLN A 200 3.20 -14.72 25.82
C GLN A 200 1.74 -15.11 26.05
N GLU A 201 1.50 -15.98 27.04
CA GLU A 201 0.15 -16.27 27.51
C GLU A 201 -0.50 -15.00 28.08
N LYS A 202 -1.73 -14.75 27.65
CA LYS A 202 -2.50 -13.58 28.10
C LYS A 202 -3.04 -13.85 29.50
N ARG A 203 -2.84 -12.89 30.40
CA ARG A 203 -3.58 -12.83 31.65
C ARG A 203 -4.78 -11.92 31.46
N VAL A 204 -5.98 -12.51 31.50
CA VAL A 204 -7.24 -11.81 31.29
C VAL A 204 -8.04 -11.83 32.58
N VAL A 205 -8.64 -10.68 32.93
CA VAL A 205 -9.60 -10.54 34.01
C VAL A 205 -10.91 -10.05 33.44
N ALA A 206 -11.96 -10.85 33.54
CA ALA A 206 -13.28 -10.53 33.01
C ALA A 206 -14.06 -9.59 33.96
N GLY A 207 -14.70 -8.59 33.35
CA GLY A 207 -15.57 -7.62 34.06
C GLY A 207 -14.81 -6.42 34.63
N LEU A 208 -15.24 -5.20 34.27
CA LEU A 208 -14.68 -3.95 34.78
C LEU A 208 -14.89 -3.80 36.30
N ASP A 209 -15.99 -4.35 36.81
CA ASP A 209 -16.35 -4.32 38.24
C ASP A 209 -15.76 -5.50 39.04
N ASN A 210 -14.94 -6.33 38.42
CA ASN A 210 -14.34 -7.49 39.09
C ASN A 210 -13.36 -7.04 40.19
N PRO A 211 -13.56 -7.48 41.46
CA PRO A 211 -12.66 -7.13 42.56
C PRO A 211 -11.20 -7.53 42.37
N GLN A 212 -10.92 -8.56 41.53
CA GLN A 212 -9.56 -8.94 41.20
C GLN A 212 -8.77 -7.83 40.52
N LEU A 213 -9.46 -6.86 39.86
CA LEU A 213 -8.79 -5.73 39.23
C LEU A 213 -8.10 -4.84 40.26
N ASP A 214 -8.71 -4.64 41.44
CA ASP A 214 -8.13 -3.84 42.51
C ASP A 214 -6.86 -4.48 43.09
N GLU A 215 -6.80 -5.82 43.13
CA GLU A 215 -5.61 -6.57 43.53
C GLU A 215 -4.49 -6.49 42.51
N VAL A 216 -4.84 -6.56 41.21
CA VAL A 216 -3.88 -6.67 40.10
C VAL A 216 -3.39 -5.30 39.62
N LEU A 217 -4.26 -4.32 39.55
CA LEU A 217 -3.98 -2.97 39.03
C LEU A 217 -3.71 -1.94 40.12
N GLY A 218 -4.14 -2.20 41.36
CA GLY A 218 -4.03 -1.23 42.45
C GLY A 218 -4.84 0.04 42.16
N SER A 219 -4.23 1.22 42.31
CA SER A 219 -4.88 2.50 42.07
C SER A 219 -5.38 2.67 40.64
N TYR A 220 -4.74 2.02 39.64
CA TYR A 220 -5.19 2.08 38.26
C TYR A 220 -6.58 1.47 38.01
N ALA A 221 -7.09 0.63 38.92
CA ALA A 221 -8.42 0.04 38.77
C ALA A 221 -9.54 1.09 38.91
N ALA A 222 -9.40 2.02 39.84
CA ALA A 222 -10.35 3.12 40.04
C ALA A 222 -10.26 4.10 38.86
N ASP A 223 -9.06 4.52 38.50
CA ASP A 223 -8.81 5.42 37.37
C ASP A 223 -9.41 4.82 36.05
N LEU A 224 -9.21 3.52 35.81
CA LEU A 224 -9.77 2.84 34.66
C LEU A 224 -11.31 2.89 34.63
N ARG A 225 -11.98 2.67 35.76
CA ARG A 225 -13.46 2.71 35.84
C ARG A 225 -13.98 4.10 35.50
N ASP A 226 -13.36 5.13 36.03
CA ASP A 226 -13.72 6.54 35.79
C ASP A 226 -13.46 6.91 34.31
N GLU A 227 -12.31 6.51 33.76
CA GLU A 227 -11.99 6.74 32.33
C GLU A 227 -12.96 6.03 31.40
N ILE A 228 -13.32 4.76 31.67
CA ILE A 228 -14.23 4.00 30.82
C ILE A 228 -15.65 4.58 30.86
N GLU A 229 -16.11 5.10 32.02
CA GLU A 229 -17.39 5.80 32.10
C GLU A 229 -17.37 7.06 31.21
N LEU A 230 -16.30 7.83 31.27
CA LEU A 230 -16.10 9.00 30.42
C LEU A 230 -16.06 8.63 28.92
N VAL A 231 -15.28 7.61 28.58
CA VAL A 231 -15.12 7.14 27.19
C VAL A 231 -16.45 6.65 26.61
N LYS A 232 -17.23 5.87 27.37
CA LYS A 232 -18.55 5.42 26.93
C LYS A 232 -19.54 6.57 26.72
N GLY A 233 -19.37 7.67 27.42
CA GLY A 233 -20.20 8.87 27.27
C GLY A 233 -19.76 9.82 26.17
N ALA A 234 -18.48 9.84 25.82
CA ALA A 234 -17.88 10.83 24.94
C ALA A 234 -17.49 10.28 23.54
N SER A 235 -17.24 8.98 23.40
CA SER A 235 -16.81 8.37 22.14
C SER A 235 -17.95 7.69 21.39
N HIS A 236 -17.72 7.39 20.12
CA HIS A 236 -18.65 6.63 19.31
C HIS A 236 -18.64 5.14 19.68
N GLU A 237 -19.82 4.51 19.69
CA GLU A 237 -19.93 3.06 19.75
C GLU A 237 -19.51 2.46 18.39
N PHE A 238 -18.97 1.23 18.41
CA PHE A 238 -18.61 0.54 17.17
C PHE A 238 -19.85 0.18 16.37
N ASP A 239 -19.96 0.73 15.18
CA ASP A 239 -20.96 0.43 14.16
C ASP A 239 -20.27 -0.17 12.93
N ARG A 240 -20.59 -1.43 12.65
CA ARG A 240 -19.98 -2.15 11.53
C ARG A 240 -20.34 -1.54 10.17
N ASP A 241 -21.56 -1.06 10.00
CA ASP A 241 -22.01 -0.48 8.72
C ASP A 241 -21.32 0.88 8.48
N ALA A 242 -21.15 1.68 9.52
CA ALA A 242 -20.39 2.91 9.46
C ALA A 242 -18.89 2.64 9.17
N PHE A 243 -18.31 1.59 9.76
CA PHE A 243 -16.96 1.14 9.47
C PHE A 243 -16.81 0.69 8.00
N LEU A 244 -17.69 -0.17 7.51
CA LEU A 244 -17.66 -0.64 6.12
C LEU A 244 -17.87 0.48 5.09
N ALA A 245 -18.55 1.55 5.48
CA ALA A 245 -18.73 2.76 4.67
C ALA A 245 -17.57 3.78 4.79
N GLY A 246 -16.49 3.43 5.50
CA GLY A 246 -15.33 4.33 5.68
C GLY A 246 -15.60 5.56 6.55
N ARG A 247 -16.69 5.60 7.32
CA ARG A 247 -17.10 6.74 8.15
C ARG A 247 -16.67 6.63 9.61
N LEU A 248 -16.36 5.42 10.06
CA LEU A 248 -15.95 5.12 11.43
C LEU A 248 -14.73 4.20 11.39
N THR A 249 -13.78 4.44 12.29
CA THR A 249 -12.62 3.57 12.50
C THR A 249 -12.64 2.94 13.88
N PRO A 250 -12.60 1.60 14.00
CA PRO A 250 -12.35 0.95 15.28
C PRO A 250 -10.88 1.21 15.69
N VAL A 251 -10.69 1.64 16.95
CA VAL A 251 -9.38 2.05 17.47
C VAL A 251 -8.88 1.02 18.49
N PHE A 252 -7.68 0.53 18.23
CA PHE A 252 -6.95 -0.39 19.10
C PHE A 252 -5.70 0.28 19.65
N PHE A 253 -5.39 0.03 20.91
CA PHE A 253 -4.20 0.52 21.59
C PHE A 253 -3.24 -0.61 21.90
N GLY A 254 -1.92 -0.37 21.73
CA GLY A 254 -0.94 -1.40 22.01
C GLY A 254 0.51 -0.97 21.78
N THR A 255 1.39 -1.94 21.84
CA THR A 255 2.81 -1.78 21.48
C THR A 255 3.28 -2.94 20.61
N ALA A 256 3.60 -2.64 19.36
CA ALA A 256 4.12 -3.65 18.44
C ALA A 256 5.46 -4.21 18.92
N LEU A 257 6.33 -3.36 19.47
CA LEU A 257 7.62 -3.77 20.02
C LEU A 257 7.45 -4.78 21.17
N GLY A 258 6.46 -4.57 22.00
CA GLY A 258 6.12 -5.43 23.13
C GLY A 258 5.24 -6.64 22.78
N ASN A 259 4.92 -6.88 21.51
CA ASN A 259 4.00 -7.95 21.06
C ASN A 259 2.60 -7.87 21.67
N PHE A 260 2.10 -6.68 22.02
CA PHE A 260 0.86 -6.52 22.77
C PHE A 260 -0.18 -5.72 22.00
N GLY A 261 -1.42 -6.22 21.95
CA GLY A 261 -2.57 -5.60 21.31
C GLY A 261 -2.67 -5.85 19.79
N VAL A 262 -1.63 -6.37 19.15
CA VAL A 262 -1.61 -6.66 17.70
C VAL A 262 -2.59 -7.79 17.35
N ASP A 263 -2.70 -8.79 18.20
CA ASP A 263 -3.63 -9.90 18.04
C ASP A 263 -5.10 -9.45 18.15
N HIS A 264 -5.43 -8.57 19.10
CA HIS A 264 -6.78 -8.00 19.20
C HIS A 264 -7.17 -7.20 17.96
N MET A 265 -6.22 -6.45 17.41
CA MET A 265 -6.41 -5.72 16.15
C MET A 265 -6.59 -6.70 14.98
N LEU A 266 -5.80 -7.80 14.91
CA LEU A 266 -5.96 -8.82 13.88
C LEU A 266 -7.30 -9.57 13.99
N ASP A 267 -7.73 -9.90 15.22
CA ASP A 267 -9.06 -10.47 15.47
C ASP A 267 -10.15 -9.56 14.89
N GLY A 268 -10.11 -8.27 15.22
CA GLY A 268 -11.05 -7.29 14.70
C GLY A 268 -10.97 -7.13 13.18
N LEU A 269 -9.76 -7.15 12.60
CA LEU A 269 -9.60 -7.10 11.16
C LEU A 269 -10.25 -8.29 10.46
N VAL A 270 -10.01 -9.50 10.93
CA VAL A 270 -10.57 -10.72 10.32
C VAL A 270 -12.09 -10.77 10.49
N GLU A 271 -12.60 -10.32 11.64
CA GLU A 271 -14.02 -10.36 11.94
C GLU A 271 -14.82 -9.30 11.18
N TRP A 272 -14.30 -8.06 11.09
CA TRP A 272 -15.08 -6.91 10.62
C TRP A 272 -14.72 -6.44 9.21
N ALA A 273 -13.46 -6.59 8.79
CA ALA A 273 -13.06 -6.17 7.45
C ALA A 273 -13.87 -6.92 6.38
N PRO A 274 -14.17 -6.25 5.26
CA PRO A 274 -14.98 -6.87 4.22
C PRO A 274 -14.24 -8.02 3.55
N ALA A 275 -15.01 -9.00 3.07
CA ALA A 275 -14.54 -9.90 2.02
C ALA A 275 -14.23 -9.08 0.75
N PRO A 276 -13.57 -9.66 -0.25
CA PRO A 276 -13.26 -8.96 -1.50
C PRO A 276 -14.46 -8.23 -2.07
N GLN A 277 -14.26 -6.96 -2.44
CA GLN A 277 -15.30 -6.07 -2.91
C GLN A 277 -15.33 -6.00 -4.43
N ALA A 278 -16.51 -5.69 -4.97
CA ALA A 278 -16.71 -5.45 -6.40
C ALA A 278 -15.85 -4.28 -6.90
N ARG A 279 -15.46 -4.34 -8.18
CA ARG A 279 -14.63 -3.33 -8.85
C ARG A 279 -15.29 -2.82 -10.11
N GLU A 280 -15.11 -1.52 -10.36
CA GLU A 280 -15.61 -0.88 -11.57
C GLU A 280 -14.69 -1.13 -12.76
N THR A 281 -15.29 -1.31 -13.92
CA THR A 281 -14.60 -1.32 -15.21
C THR A 281 -15.17 -0.23 -16.12
N ASP A 282 -14.59 -0.05 -17.27
CA ASP A 282 -15.11 0.85 -18.33
C ASP A 282 -16.44 0.38 -18.93
N VAL A 283 -16.86 -0.85 -18.65
CA VAL A 283 -18.08 -1.46 -19.20
C VAL A 283 -19.14 -1.71 -18.11
N ARG A 284 -18.73 -2.27 -16.96
CA ARG A 284 -19.63 -2.68 -15.88
C ARG A 284 -18.91 -2.86 -14.55
N ARG A 285 -19.69 -3.01 -13.51
CA ARG A 285 -19.21 -3.47 -12.20
C ARG A 285 -19.03 -4.99 -12.20
N VAL A 286 -17.92 -5.47 -11.64
CA VAL A 286 -17.56 -6.90 -11.55
C VAL A 286 -17.66 -7.35 -10.10
N GLU A 287 -18.48 -8.38 -9.85
CA GLU A 287 -18.66 -8.96 -8.52
C GLU A 287 -17.63 -10.09 -8.25
N PRO A 288 -17.08 -10.19 -7.03
CA PRO A 288 -16.04 -11.18 -6.70
C PRO A 288 -16.47 -12.64 -6.86
N THR A 289 -17.77 -12.89 -6.74
CA THR A 289 -18.37 -14.24 -6.81
C THR A 289 -18.75 -14.68 -8.22
N GLU A 290 -18.50 -13.86 -9.24
CA GLU A 290 -18.66 -14.24 -10.64
C GLU A 290 -17.72 -15.40 -11.00
N ALA A 291 -18.21 -16.36 -11.79
CA ALA A 291 -17.43 -17.54 -12.18
C ALA A 291 -16.26 -17.22 -13.12
N GLY A 292 -16.43 -16.18 -13.96
CA GLY A 292 -15.41 -15.74 -14.90
C GLY A 292 -14.21 -15.12 -14.19
N PHE A 293 -13.00 -15.60 -14.51
CA PHE A 293 -11.77 -15.00 -14.00
C PHE A 293 -11.60 -13.58 -14.51
N SER A 294 -11.28 -12.66 -13.62
CA SER A 294 -10.80 -11.34 -13.97
C SER A 294 -9.83 -10.80 -12.92
N GLY A 295 -8.93 -9.93 -13.35
CA GLY A 295 -7.98 -9.26 -12.46
C GLY A 295 -7.22 -8.16 -13.16
N PHE A 296 -6.53 -7.33 -12.37
CA PHE A 296 -5.73 -6.21 -12.86
C PHE A 296 -4.35 -6.16 -12.22
N VAL A 297 -3.39 -5.63 -12.98
CA VAL A 297 -2.01 -5.44 -12.53
C VAL A 297 -1.89 -4.07 -11.85
N PHE A 298 -1.56 -4.06 -10.57
CA PHE A 298 -1.37 -2.83 -9.81
C PHE A 298 0.10 -2.49 -9.56
N LYS A 299 1.00 -3.47 -9.75
CA LYS A 299 2.43 -3.31 -9.50
C LYS A 299 3.25 -4.19 -10.43
N ILE A 300 4.41 -3.69 -10.85
CA ILE A 300 5.46 -4.47 -11.51
C ILE A 300 6.76 -4.27 -10.74
N GLN A 301 7.47 -5.36 -10.50
CA GLN A 301 8.73 -5.33 -9.76
C GLN A 301 9.75 -6.23 -10.44
N ALA A 302 10.94 -5.66 -10.69
CA ALA A 302 12.06 -6.41 -11.27
C ALA A 302 13.05 -6.86 -10.19
N ASN A 303 13.83 -7.87 -10.54
CA ASN A 303 15.01 -8.33 -9.80
C ASN A 303 14.72 -8.68 -8.34
N MET A 304 13.58 -9.29 -8.07
CA MET A 304 13.26 -9.84 -6.75
C MET A 304 14.23 -10.96 -6.35
N ASP A 305 14.87 -11.62 -7.33
CA ASP A 305 16.00 -12.50 -7.12
C ASP A 305 17.27 -11.85 -7.71
N PRO A 306 18.29 -11.52 -6.88
CA PRO A 306 19.54 -10.92 -7.36
C PRO A 306 20.30 -11.77 -8.37
N GLN A 307 20.07 -13.09 -8.39
CA GLN A 307 20.72 -14.03 -9.31
C GLN A 307 20.00 -14.15 -10.66
N HIS A 308 18.72 -13.76 -10.71
CA HIS A 308 17.90 -13.83 -11.90
C HIS A 308 17.29 -12.47 -12.23
N ARG A 309 17.36 -12.05 -13.50
CA ARG A 309 16.68 -10.86 -14.00
C ARG A 309 15.22 -11.20 -14.29
N ASP A 310 14.45 -11.45 -13.23
CA ASP A 310 13.02 -11.69 -13.33
C ASP A 310 12.24 -10.38 -13.08
N ARG A 311 11.12 -10.24 -13.75
CA ARG A 311 10.13 -9.21 -13.52
C ARG A 311 8.82 -9.89 -13.16
N ILE A 312 8.24 -9.47 -12.06
CA ILE A 312 6.96 -10.00 -11.58
C ILE A 312 5.91 -8.89 -11.66
N ALA A 313 4.81 -9.19 -12.34
CA ALA A 313 3.61 -8.37 -12.34
C ALA A 313 2.67 -8.89 -11.24
N PHE A 314 2.34 -8.03 -10.28
CA PHE A 314 1.40 -8.36 -9.21
C PHE A 314 -0.01 -8.09 -9.70
N LEU A 315 -0.79 -9.14 -9.79
CA LEU A 315 -2.16 -9.12 -10.24
C LEU A 315 -3.11 -9.35 -9.07
N ARG A 316 -4.04 -8.42 -8.85
CA ARG A 316 -5.19 -8.59 -7.96
C ARG A 316 -6.27 -9.35 -8.70
N ILE A 317 -6.68 -10.50 -8.20
CA ILE A 317 -7.84 -11.23 -8.71
C ILE A 317 -9.11 -10.54 -8.20
N VAL A 318 -9.99 -10.13 -9.11
CA VAL A 318 -11.24 -9.45 -8.79
C VAL A 318 -12.41 -10.42 -8.78
N SER A 319 -12.47 -11.35 -9.74
CA SER A 319 -13.54 -12.35 -9.82
C SER A 319 -13.02 -13.71 -10.23
N GLY A 320 -13.79 -14.73 -9.91
CA GLY A 320 -13.54 -16.11 -10.31
C GLY A 320 -12.36 -16.75 -9.61
N LYS A 321 -11.78 -17.70 -10.32
CA LYS A 321 -10.68 -18.54 -9.83
C LYS A 321 -9.54 -18.57 -10.83
N TYR A 322 -8.33 -18.34 -10.36
CA TYR A 322 -7.10 -18.70 -11.08
C TYR A 322 -6.85 -20.20 -10.91
N GLN A 323 -6.43 -20.86 -11.97
CA GLN A 323 -5.93 -22.22 -11.96
C GLN A 323 -4.67 -22.30 -12.81
N GLN A 324 -3.66 -23.04 -12.31
CA GLN A 324 -2.39 -23.18 -13.02
C GLN A 324 -2.59 -23.67 -14.47
N GLY A 325 -1.93 -23.00 -15.41
CA GLY A 325 -2.01 -23.33 -16.83
C GLY A 325 -3.25 -22.80 -17.55
N MET A 326 -4.15 -22.08 -16.84
CA MET A 326 -5.32 -21.47 -17.48
C MET A 326 -4.93 -20.46 -18.55
N LYS A 327 -5.88 -20.20 -19.45
CA LYS A 327 -5.78 -19.13 -20.43
C LYS A 327 -6.61 -17.93 -19.99
N ALA A 328 -6.10 -16.74 -20.23
CA ALA A 328 -6.80 -15.49 -20.00
C ALA A 328 -6.59 -14.53 -21.17
N ARG A 329 -7.57 -13.69 -21.41
CA ARG A 329 -7.48 -12.61 -22.40
C ARG A 329 -6.72 -11.43 -21.79
N HIS A 330 -5.60 -11.06 -22.37
CA HIS A 330 -4.90 -9.81 -22.09
C HIS A 330 -5.60 -8.70 -22.87
N VAL A 331 -6.43 -7.92 -22.18
CA VAL A 331 -7.38 -6.99 -22.82
C VAL A 331 -6.66 -5.95 -23.69
N ARG A 332 -5.64 -5.27 -23.15
CA ARG A 332 -4.89 -4.24 -23.88
C ARG A 332 -4.27 -4.77 -25.19
N LEU A 333 -3.78 -5.99 -25.19
CA LEU A 333 -3.16 -6.59 -26.39
C LEU A 333 -4.16 -7.32 -27.30
N GLY A 334 -5.40 -7.50 -26.86
CA GLY A 334 -6.43 -8.23 -27.58
C GLY A 334 -6.07 -9.71 -27.81
N LYS A 335 -5.20 -10.31 -26.99
CA LYS A 335 -4.65 -11.64 -27.18
C LYS A 335 -4.95 -12.55 -25.99
N GLU A 336 -5.14 -13.83 -26.28
CA GLU A 336 -5.16 -14.88 -25.28
C GLU A 336 -3.71 -15.21 -24.85
N VAL A 337 -3.47 -15.24 -23.54
CA VAL A 337 -2.19 -15.61 -22.93
C VAL A 337 -2.41 -16.79 -21.99
N ARG A 338 -1.42 -17.66 -21.86
CA ARG A 338 -1.45 -18.76 -20.92
C ARG A 338 -0.70 -18.38 -19.67
N PHE A 339 -1.34 -18.50 -18.52
CA PHE A 339 -0.71 -18.43 -17.20
C PHE A 339 -0.10 -19.78 -16.87
N ALA A 340 1.11 -20.03 -17.41
CA ALA A 340 1.80 -21.32 -17.22
C ALA A 340 2.08 -21.53 -15.74
N ASP A 341 2.48 -20.48 -15.05
CA ASP A 341 2.89 -20.51 -13.66
C ASP A 341 2.64 -19.15 -13.02
N ALA A 342 2.03 -19.13 -11.85
CA ALA A 342 1.85 -17.94 -11.05
C ALA A 342 2.45 -18.17 -9.66
N LEU A 343 2.87 -17.10 -9.02
CA LEU A 343 3.48 -17.11 -7.69
C LEU A 343 2.49 -16.59 -6.66
N THR A 344 2.48 -17.23 -5.49
CA THR A 344 1.94 -16.69 -4.25
C THR A 344 3.09 -16.32 -3.31
N PHE A 345 2.81 -15.51 -2.30
CA PHE A 345 3.83 -14.92 -1.43
C PHE A 345 3.54 -15.30 0.02
N MET A 346 3.83 -16.55 0.37
CA MET A 346 3.62 -17.07 1.72
C MET A 346 4.72 -16.57 2.66
N ALA A 347 4.36 -15.67 3.57
CA ALA A 347 5.29 -15.11 4.57
C ALA A 347 6.61 -14.53 3.99
N GLY A 348 6.58 -14.05 2.76
CA GLY A 348 7.76 -13.54 2.05
C GLY A 348 8.51 -14.57 1.21
N ASP A 349 8.15 -15.85 1.29
CA ASP A 349 8.65 -16.88 0.39
C ASP A 349 7.73 -17.01 -0.83
N ARG A 350 8.31 -17.31 -2.00
CA ARG A 350 7.56 -17.50 -3.24
C ARG A 350 7.20 -18.98 -3.37
N GLU A 351 5.93 -19.23 -3.59
CA GLU A 351 5.43 -20.55 -3.88
C GLU A 351 4.64 -20.54 -5.18
N HIS A 352 4.64 -21.66 -5.90
CA HIS A 352 3.81 -21.81 -7.09
C HIS A 352 2.35 -21.95 -6.69
N ALA A 353 1.50 -21.10 -7.26
CA ALA A 353 0.07 -21.16 -7.04
C ALA A 353 -0.58 -22.21 -7.92
N GLU A 354 -1.16 -23.24 -7.34
CA GLU A 354 -2.02 -24.16 -8.07
C GLU A 354 -3.38 -23.51 -8.37
N GLU A 355 -3.93 -22.81 -7.37
CA GLU A 355 -5.17 -22.07 -7.48
C GLU A 355 -5.18 -20.83 -6.59
N ALA A 356 -5.93 -19.80 -7.02
CA ALA A 356 -6.18 -18.59 -6.25
C ALA A 356 -7.57 -18.02 -6.60
N TYR A 357 -8.13 -17.23 -5.72
CA TYR A 357 -9.51 -16.76 -5.81
C TYR A 357 -9.58 -15.24 -5.75
N ALA A 358 -10.76 -14.68 -6.07
CA ALA A 358 -11.01 -13.25 -5.89
C ALA A 358 -10.58 -12.79 -4.48
N GLY A 359 -9.83 -11.73 -4.42
CA GLY A 359 -9.18 -11.25 -3.20
C GLY A 359 -7.70 -11.56 -3.12
N ASP A 360 -7.25 -12.66 -3.71
CA ASP A 360 -5.83 -13.02 -3.70
C ASP A 360 -5.01 -12.16 -4.66
N ILE A 361 -3.73 -12.08 -4.37
CA ILE A 361 -2.73 -11.44 -5.22
C ILE A 361 -1.76 -12.51 -5.71
N ILE A 362 -1.60 -12.59 -7.01
CA ILE A 362 -0.65 -13.51 -7.64
C ILE A 362 0.42 -12.74 -8.41
N GLY A 363 1.61 -13.30 -8.45
CA GLY A 363 2.72 -12.81 -9.27
C GLY A 363 2.77 -13.52 -10.61
N LEU A 364 2.75 -12.77 -11.69
CA LEU A 364 2.92 -13.28 -13.05
C LEU A 364 4.32 -12.96 -13.55
N HIS A 365 5.02 -13.93 -14.12
CA HIS A 365 6.29 -13.66 -14.78
C HIS A 365 6.09 -12.72 -15.97
N ASN A 366 6.79 -11.58 -15.96
CA ASN A 366 6.67 -10.55 -16.97
C ASN A 366 7.93 -10.44 -17.81
N HIS A 367 7.85 -10.88 -19.04
CA HIS A 367 8.94 -10.77 -20.03
C HIS A 367 8.94 -9.43 -20.79
N GLY A 368 8.28 -8.39 -20.23
CA GLY A 368 8.22 -7.04 -20.81
C GLY A 368 6.93 -6.72 -21.59
N THR A 369 5.94 -7.60 -21.53
CA THR A 369 4.65 -7.38 -22.24
C THR A 369 3.54 -6.87 -21.32
N ILE A 370 3.61 -7.18 -20.02
CA ILE A 370 2.62 -6.76 -19.02
C ILE A 370 2.99 -5.37 -18.51
N GLN A 371 2.00 -4.49 -18.46
CA GLN A 371 2.12 -3.12 -17.96
C GLN A 371 1.22 -2.90 -16.75
N LEU A 372 1.50 -1.83 -15.99
CA LEU A 372 0.62 -1.37 -14.92
C LEU A 372 -0.77 -1.05 -15.50
N GLY A 373 -1.83 -1.41 -14.78
CA GLY A 373 -3.21 -1.24 -15.21
C GLY A 373 -3.70 -2.29 -16.21
N ASP A 374 -2.86 -3.22 -16.67
CA ASP A 374 -3.31 -4.29 -17.56
C ASP A 374 -4.38 -5.14 -16.89
N THR A 375 -5.44 -5.40 -17.64
CA THR A 375 -6.55 -6.25 -17.24
C THR A 375 -6.48 -7.60 -17.95
N PHE A 376 -6.74 -8.65 -17.19
CA PHE A 376 -6.87 -10.02 -17.68
C PHE A 376 -8.25 -10.55 -17.33
N THR A 377 -8.91 -11.20 -18.30
CA THR A 377 -10.28 -11.74 -18.14
C THR A 377 -10.39 -13.14 -18.71
N ALA A 378 -11.50 -13.82 -18.42
CA ALA A 378 -11.85 -15.11 -19.03
C ALA A 378 -12.37 -14.99 -20.49
N GLY A 379 -12.28 -13.80 -21.11
CA GLY A 379 -12.67 -13.57 -22.50
C GLY A 379 -13.45 -12.28 -22.76
N GLU A 380 -13.95 -11.63 -21.72
CA GLU A 380 -14.66 -10.34 -21.83
C GLU A 380 -13.69 -9.19 -22.08
N ASP A 381 -14.02 -8.29 -23.00
CA ASP A 381 -13.26 -7.06 -23.23
C ASP A 381 -13.77 -5.96 -22.29
N MET A 382 -13.14 -5.84 -21.13
CA MET A 382 -13.37 -4.81 -20.14
C MET A 382 -12.07 -4.43 -19.46
N LYS A 383 -11.93 -3.18 -19.02
CA LYS A 383 -10.73 -2.68 -18.34
C LYS A 383 -11.09 -2.14 -16.97
N PHE A 384 -10.38 -2.59 -15.93
CA PHE A 384 -10.52 -2.04 -14.58
C PHE A 384 -10.06 -0.58 -14.54
N THR A 385 -10.86 0.27 -13.89
CA THR A 385 -10.64 1.72 -13.74
C THR A 385 -10.13 2.07 -12.35
N GLY A 386 -9.69 3.32 -12.14
CA GLY A 386 -9.28 3.82 -10.83
C GLY A 386 -7.86 3.43 -10.41
N ILE A 387 -6.98 3.06 -11.36
CA ILE A 387 -5.56 2.85 -11.10
C ILE A 387 -4.81 4.11 -11.54
N PRO A 388 -4.47 5.02 -10.60
CA PRO A 388 -3.97 6.35 -10.96
C PRO A 388 -2.48 6.32 -11.33
N ASN A 389 -2.13 7.19 -12.26
CA ASN A 389 -0.78 7.64 -12.54
C ASN A 389 -0.74 9.14 -12.27
N PHE A 390 -0.01 9.58 -11.25
CA PHE A 390 0.07 10.99 -10.85
C PHE A 390 1.15 11.71 -11.64
N ALA A 391 0.95 13.00 -11.94
CA ALA A 391 2.01 13.81 -12.51
C ALA A 391 3.14 13.98 -11.49
N PRO A 392 4.41 13.84 -11.92
CA PRO A 392 5.54 14.02 -11.01
C PRO A 392 5.65 15.49 -10.56
N GLU A 393 6.27 15.67 -9.40
CA GLU A 393 6.50 16.97 -8.78
C GLU A 393 7.93 17.48 -8.99
N LEU A 394 8.88 16.54 -9.17
CA LEU A 394 10.29 16.84 -9.34
C LEU A 394 10.77 16.34 -10.70
N PHE A 395 11.63 17.13 -11.36
CA PHE A 395 12.13 16.81 -12.69
C PHE A 395 13.64 16.99 -12.78
N ARG A 396 14.32 16.05 -13.42
CA ARG A 396 15.74 16.12 -13.70
C ARG A 396 16.04 15.58 -15.09
N ARG A 397 17.01 16.18 -15.76
CA ARG A 397 17.56 15.59 -16.99
C ARG A 397 18.58 14.54 -16.60
N ILE A 398 18.56 13.39 -17.28
CA ILE A 398 19.56 12.36 -17.05
C ILE A 398 20.63 12.43 -18.16
N ARG A 399 21.89 12.34 -17.74
CA ARG A 399 23.05 12.36 -18.63
C ARG A 399 23.90 11.12 -18.41
N LEU A 400 24.39 10.58 -19.52
CA LEU A 400 25.36 9.48 -19.52
C LEU A 400 26.77 10.00 -19.29
N LYS A 401 27.55 9.28 -18.48
CA LYS A 401 29.00 9.46 -18.44
C LYS A 401 29.68 8.79 -19.64
N ASP A 402 29.16 7.67 -20.12
CA ASP A 402 29.67 6.92 -21.27
C ASP A 402 28.62 6.91 -22.39
N PRO A 403 28.80 7.70 -23.48
CA PRO A 403 27.85 7.78 -24.59
C PRO A 403 27.53 6.44 -25.27
N LEU A 404 28.45 5.46 -25.19
CA LEU A 404 28.25 4.14 -25.81
C LEU A 404 27.13 3.33 -25.15
N LYS A 405 26.70 3.72 -23.96
CA LYS A 405 25.64 3.06 -23.19
C LYS A 405 24.26 3.67 -23.36
N ALA A 406 24.04 4.51 -24.39
CA ALA A 406 22.76 5.18 -24.62
C ALA A 406 21.58 4.22 -24.76
N LYS A 407 21.76 3.09 -25.46
CA LYS A 407 20.70 2.06 -25.60
C LYS A 407 20.38 1.38 -24.27
N GLN A 408 21.40 1.10 -23.45
CA GLN A 408 21.22 0.50 -22.13
C GLN A 408 20.50 1.48 -21.18
N LEU A 409 20.86 2.78 -21.22
CA LEU A 409 20.16 3.81 -20.45
C LEU A 409 18.68 3.87 -20.83
N GLN A 410 18.40 3.98 -22.13
CA GLN A 410 17.01 4.06 -22.60
C GLN A 410 16.21 2.82 -22.19
N LYS A 411 16.79 1.62 -22.38
CA LYS A 411 16.15 0.37 -21.96
C LYS A 411 15.91 0.35 -20.43
N GLY A 412 16.90 0.73 -19.64
CA GLY A 412 16.79 0.77 -18.17
C GLY A 412 15.71 1.74 -17.71
N LEU A 413 15.69 2.95 -18.26
CA LEU A 413 14.69 3.96 -17.89
C LEU A 413 13.27 3.56 -18.30
N ILE A 414 13.08 2.98 -19.48
CA ILE A 414 11.76 2.46 -19.88
C ILE A 414 11.29 1.40 -18.92
N GLN A 415 12.15 0.43 -18.57
CA GLN A 415 11.79 -0.64 -17.65
C GLN A 415 11.49 -0.13 -16.24
N LEU A 416 12.30 0.81 -15.72
CA LEU A 416 12.04 1.45 -14.43
C LEU A 416 10.75 2.29 -14.43
N SER A 417 10.42 2.90 -15.56
CA SER A 417 9.14 3.62 -15.73
C SER A 417 7.94 2.67 -15.77
N GLU A 418 8.07 1.52 -16.46
CA GLU A 418 7.03 0.48 -16.50
C GLU A 418 6.77 -0.15 -15.11
N GLU A 419 7.78 -0.17 -14.26
CA GLU A 419 7.65 -0.59 -12.86
C GLU A 419 7.03 0.51 -11.97
N GLY A 420 6.92 1.73 -12.48
CA GLY A 420 6.43 2.89 -11.73
C GLY A 420 7.46 3.48 -10.76
N ALA A 421 8.73 3.12 -10.87
CA ALA A 421 9.79 3.68 -10.04
C ALA A 421 10.00 5.17 -10.30
N VAL A 422 9.85 5.60 -11.55
CA VAL A 422 9.89 6.99 -12.03
C VAL A 422 9.03 7.12 -13.28
N GLN A 423 8.80 8.36 -13.70
CA GLN A 423 8.22 8.65 -15.01
C GLN A 423 9.30 9.19 -15.94
N VAL A 424 9.25 8.78 -17.21
CA VAL A 424 10.22 9.19 -18.21
C VAL A 424 9.51 9.97 -19.30
N PHE A 425 10.04 11.14 -19.61
CA PHE A 425 9.53 12.02 -20.66
C PHE A 425 10.59 12.24 -21.73
N ARG A 426 10.17 12.12 -22.98
CA ARG A 426 10.99 12.33 -24.17
C ARG A 426 10.51 13.61 -24.86
N PRO A 427 11.21 14.75 -24.70
CA PRO A 427 10.86 16.01 -25.37
C PRO A 427 10.78 15.82 -26.88
N LEU A 428 9.78 16.44 -27.51
CA LEU A 428 9.61 16.38 -28.97
C LEU A 428 10.69 17.18 -29.70
N LYS A 429 11.27 18.19 -29.04
CA LYS A 429 12.26 19.09 -29.63
C LYS A 429 13.67 18.51 -29.77
N ASN A 430 14.05 17.61 -28.86
CA ASN A 430 15.41 17.07 -28.75
C ASN A 430 15.40 15.62 -28.25
N ASN A 431 16.58 15.01 -28.17
CA ASN A 431 16.75 13.63 -27.70
C ASN A 431 17.09 13.55 -26.19
N ASP A 432 16.82 14.58 -25.42
CA ASP A 432 17.00 14.54 -23.98
C ASP A 432 16.02 13.52 -23.33
N LEU A 433 16.44 12.99 -22.19
CA LEU A 433 15.59 12.18 -21.34
C LEU A 433 15.34 12.94 -20.04
N ILE A 434 14.09 13.25 -19.78
CA ILE A 434 13.66 13.89 -18.51
C ILE A 434 13.07 12.80 -17.63
N VAL A 435 13.54 12.74 -16.40
CA VAL A 435 13.02 11.84 -15.38
C VAL A 435 12.19 12.66 -14.41
N GLY A 436 10.95 12.24 -14.21
CA GLY A 436 10.02 12.81 -13.24
C GLY A 436 9.82 11.87 -12.05
N ALA A 437 9.81 12.43 -10.85
CA ALA A 437 9.61 11.70 -9.61
C ALA A 437 8.69 12.49 -8.66
N VAL A 438 8.12 11.80 -7.69
CA VAL A 438 7.35 12.43 -6.60
C VAL A 438 8.32 12.92 -5.51
N GLY A 439 9.38 12.15 -5.23
CA GLY A 439 10.35 12.47 -4.20
C GLY A 439 11.81 12.33 -4.64
N VAL A 440 12.70 12.94 -3.87
CA VAL A 440 14.14 13.02 -4.18
C VAL A 440 14.82 11.65 -4.15
N LEU A 441 14.43 10.78 -3.20
CA LEU A 441 15.03 9.45 -3.07
C LEU A 441 14.78 8.55 -4.29
N GLN A 442 13.69 8.77 -5.02
CA GLN A 442 13.43 8.01 -6.26
C GLN A 442 14.56 8.21 -7.29
N PHE A 443 15.12 9.41 -7.38
CA PHE A 443 16.25 9.66 -8.27
C PHE A 443 17.50 8.86 -7.86
N ASP A 444 17.80 8.78 -6.56
CA ASP A 444 18.91 8.00 -6.04
C ASP A 444 18.73 6.50 -6.31
N VAL A 445 17.51 5.99 -6.08
CA VAL A 445 17.14 4.60 -6.38
C VAL A 445 17.35 4.29 -7.86
N VAL A 446 16.91 5.16 -8.76
CA VAL A 446 17.05 4.96 -10.20
C VAL A 446 18.51 4.92 -10.64
N VAL A 447 19.35 5.84 -10.17
CA VAL A 447 20.80 5.82 -10.51
C VAL A 447 21.48 4.58 -9.95
N SER A 448 21.17 4.20 -8.72
CA SER A 448 21.69 2.96 -8.11
C SER A 448 21.30 1.74 -8.93
N ARG A 449 20.04 1.62 -9.33
CA ARG A 449 19.53 0.51 -10.14
C ARG A 449 20.09 0.52 -11.57
N LEU A 450 20.21 1.68 -12.21
CA LEU A 450 20.86 1.80 -13.52
C LEU A 450 22.30 1.29 -13.47
N LYS A 451 23.04 1.60 -12.39
CA LYS A 451 24.40 1.14 -12.19
C LYS A 451 24.48 -0.36 -11.90
N SER A 452 23.70 -0.84 -10.94
CA SER A 452 23.76 -2.24 -10.50
C SER A 452 23.18 -3.21 -11.55
N GLU A 453 22.02 -2.89 -12.12
CA GLU A 453 21.26 -3.80 -12.98
C GLU A 453 21.62 -3.65 -14.46
N TYR A 454 21.81 -2.41 -14.94
CA TYR A 454 22.02 -2.11 -16.37
C TYR A 454 23.49 -1.78 -16.71
N LYS A 455 24.37 -1.67 -15.68
CA LYS A 455 25.78 -1.29 -15.83
C LYS A 455 25.94 0.08 -16.50
N VAL A 456 25.04 1.00 -16.18
CA VAL A 456 25.00 2.37 -16.72
C VAL A 456 25.35 3.36 -15.62
N ASP A 457 26.40 4.14 -15.83
CA ASP A 457 26.76 5.27 -14.98
C ASP A 457 26.09 6.53 -15.54
N ALA A 458 25.15 7.06 -14.78
CA ALA A 458 24.39 8.24 -15.15
C ALA A 458 24.42 9.28 -14.04
N VAL A 459 24.23 10.54 -14.40
CA VAL A 459 24.13 11.67 -13.47
C VAL A 459 22.92 12.51 -13.82
N TYR A 460 22.39 13.24 -12.86
CA TYR A 460 21.30 14.16 -13.07
C TYR A 460 21.79 15.60 -13.21
N GLU A 461 21.14 16.32 -14.13
CA GLU A 461 21.26 17.77 -14.26
C GLU A 461 19.92 18.42 -13.85
N PRO A 462 19.93 19.50 -13.08
CA PRO A 462 18.72 20.25 -12.76
C PRO A 462 18.15 20.88 -14.04
N ILE A 463 16.82 20.94 -14.12
CA ILE A 463 16.09 21.60 -15.20
C ILE A 463 14.99 22.47 -14.63
N HIS A 464 14.61 23.51 -15.39
CA HIS A 464 13.50 24.38 -15.02
C HIS A 464 12.19 23.78 -15.53
N VAL A 465 11.60 22.92 -14.73
CA VAL A 465 10.27 22.33 -14.95
C VAL A 465 9.52 22.37 -13.62
N ALA A 466 8.37 23.03 -13.62
CA ALA A 466 7.53 23.13 -12.44
C ALA A 466 6.51 21.99 -12.36
N THR A 467 6.04 21.50 -13.52
CA THR A 467 5.02 20.43 -13.55
C THR A 467 4.88 19.82 -14.94
N ALA A 468 4.30 18.62 -14.98
CA ALA A 468 3.82 17.98 -16.21
C ALA A 468 2.30 17.85 -16.17
N ARG A 469 1.67 17.87 -17.35
CA ARG A 469 0.23 17.60 -17.53
C ARG A 469 0.04 16.77 -18.78
N TRP A 470 -0.69 15.68 -18.69
CA TRP A 470 -1.12 14.98 -19.89
C TRP A 470 -2.17 15.81 -20.61
N VAL A 471 -2.08 15.83 -21.93
CA VAL A 471 -2.97 16.66 -22.75
C VAL A 471 -3.86 15.81 -23.64
N THR A 472 -5.15 16.17 -23.67
CA THR A 472 -6.14 15.55 -24.54
C THR A 472 -7.01 16.63 -25.19
N CYS A 473 -7.54 16.33 -26.37
CA CYS A 473 -8.52 17.17 -27.03
C CYS A 473 -9.48 16.27 -27.81
N ASP A 474 -10.76 16.60 -27.79
CA ASP A 474 -11.78 15.84 -28.53
C ASP A 474 -11.63 16.02 -30.07
N ASP A 475 -11.01 17.12 -30.51
CA ASP A 475 -10.68 17.39 -31.91
C ASP A 475 -9.18 17.14 -32.18
N ALA A 476 -8.87 16.10 -32.94
CA ALA A 476 -7.52 15.73 -33.30
C ALA A 476 -6.75 16.83 -34.04
N ARG A 477 -7.43 17.64 -34.89
CA ARG A 477 -6.80 18.73 -35.64
C ARG A 477 -6.34 19.85 -34.71
N LYS A 478 -7.14 20.17 -33.70
CA LYS A 478 -6.80 21.17 -32.68
C LYS A 478 -5.65 20.67 -31.80
N LEU A 479 -5.63 19.39 -31.47
CA LEU A 479 -4.51 18.80 -30.74
C LEU A 479 -3.21 18.87 -31.55
N ASP A 480 -3.25 18.59 -32.86
CA ASP A 480 -2.09 18.69 -33.76
C ASP A 480 -1.62 20.15 -33.91
N GLU A 481 -2.55 21.10 -33.96
CA GLU A 481 -2.22 22.54 -33.99
C GLU A 481 -1.55 22.97 -32.69
N PHE A 482 -2.13 22.56 -31.55
CA PHE A 482 -1.54 22.80 -30.24
C PHE A 482 -0.12 22.21 -30.16
N ALA A 483 0.06 20.97 -30.59
CA ALA A 483 1.34 20.29 -30.56
C ALA A 483 2.42 21.01 -31.40
N ARG A 484 2.06 21.49 -32.59
CA ARG A 484 2.98 22.26 -33.46
C ARG A 484 3.39 23.59 -32.84
N LYS A 485 2.45 24.30 -32.22
CA LYS A 485 2.71 25.62 -31.63
C LYS A 485 3.45 25.56 -30.29
N ASN A 486 3.37 24.43 -29.58
CA ASN A 486 3.96 24.25 -28.25
C ASN A 486 5.03 23.15 -28.23
N ASN A 487 5.62 22.80 -29.37
CA ASN A 487 6.58 21.72 -29.49
C ASN A 487 7.76 21.80 -28.50
N ASP A 488 8.14 23.01 -28.09
CA ASP A 488 9.22 23.26 -27.13
C ASP A 488 8.89 22.78 -25.70
N TYR A 489 7.62 22.64 -25.39
CA TYR A 489 7.10 22.26 -24.07
C TYR A 489 6.44 20.90 -24.05
N LEU A 490 6.47 20.18 -25.16
CA LEU A 490 5.84 18.87 -25.26
C LEU A 490 6.84 17.72 -25.22
N ALA A 491 6.40 16.66 -24.60
CA ALA A 491 7.13 15.41 -24.50
C ALA A 491 6.17 14.22 -24.61
N LEU A 492 6.71 13.05 -24.96
CA LEU A 492 6.01 11.78 -24.84
C LEU A 492 6.43 11.10 -23.54
N ASP A 493 5.48 10.59 -22.79
CA ASP A 493 5.78 9.75 -21.62
C ASP A 493 6.23 8.33 -22.02
N GLY A 494 6.47 7.47 -21.02
CA GLY A 494 6.90 6.09 -21.25
C GLY A 494 5.90 5.22 -22.04
N ALA A 495 4.63 5.64 -22.13
CA ALA A 495 3.55 4.98 -22.87
C ALA A 495 3.17 5.72 -24.17
N ASP A 496 4.04 6.58 -24.68
CA ASP A 496 3.83 7.42 -25.88
C ASP A 496 2.63 8.40 -25.77
N ARG A 497 2.25 8.77 -24.55
CA ARG A 497 1.20 9.76 -24.32
C ARG A 497 1.79 11.16 -24.31
N LEU A 498 1.06 12.11 -24.94
CA LEU A 498 1.48 13.49 -25.02
C LEU A 498 1.34 14.19 -23.66
N ALA A 499 2.40 14.85 -23.23
CA ALA A 499 2.46 15.62 -21.98
C ALA A 499 3.03 17.02 -22.23
N TYR A 500 2.42 18.03 -21.59
CA TYR A 500 2.92 19.40 -21.55
C TYR A 500 3.84 19.54 -20.32
N ILE A 501 5.10 19.86 -20.58
CA ILE A 501 6.14 20.04 -19.55
C ILE A 501 6.28 21.55 -19.31
N ALA A 502 5.62 22.04 -18.27
CA ALA A 502 5.56 23.46 -17.99
C ALA A 502 6.81 23.94 -17.21
N PRO A 503 7.55 24.94 -17.73
CA PRO A 503 8.66 25.54 -16.99
C PRO A 503 8.22 26.22 -15.69
N THR A 504 7.06 26.84 -15.69
CA THR A 504 6.44 27.49 -14.53
C THR A 504 4.94 27.24 -14.50
N MET A 505 4.32 27.45 -13.33
CA MET A 505 2.86 27.36 -13.21
C MET A 505 2.15 28.44 -14.03
N VAL A 506 2.78 29.60 -14.22
CA VAL A 506 2.26 30.66 -15.10
C VAL A 506 2.19 30.20 -16.55
N ASN A 507 3.22 29.50 -17.04
CA ASN A 507 3.18 28.93 -18.39
C ASN A 507 2.03 27.93 -18.58
N LEU A 508 1.75 27.11 -17.55
CA LEU A 508 0.61 26.20 -17.57
C LEU A 508 -0.72 26.97 -17.65
N SER A 509 -0.93 27.98 -16.79
CA SER A 509 -2.16 28.78 -16.77
C SER A 509 -2.38 29.49 -18.12
N LEU A 510 -1.34 30.10 -18.68
CA LEU A 510 -1.41 30.75 -19.99
C LEU A 510 -1.72 29.77 -21.12
N ALA A 511 -1.20 28.54 -21.06
CA ALA A 511 -1.52 27.52 -22.05
C ALA A 511 -2.99 27.08 -21.93
N GLN A 512 -3.50 26.91 -20.73
CA GLN A 512 -4.91 26.57 -20.47
C GLN A 512 -5.87 27.68 -20.95
N GLU A 513 -5.54 28.94 -20.71
CA GLU A 513 -6.33 30.07 -21.17
C GLU A 513 -6.32 30.23 -22.72
N ARG A 514 -5.15 29.99 -23.33
CA ARG A 514 -4.97 30.15 -24.78
C ARG A 514 -5.59 29.02 -25.58
N TYR A 515 -5.69 27.82 -24.99
CA TYR A 515 -6.21 26.61 -25.63
C TYR A 515 -7.32 25.95 -24.76
N PRO A 516 -8.48 26.60 -24.62
CA PRO A 516 -9.56 26.13 -23.73
C PRO A 516 -10.15 24.76 -24.16
N GLU A 517 -9.98 24.36 -25.39
CA GLU A 517 -10.38 23.06 -25.93
C GLU A 517 -9.42 21.92 -25.56
N VAL A 518 -8.20 22.23 -25.16
CA VAL A 518 -7.19 21.25 -24.72
C VAL A 518 -7.31 21.06 -23.22
N ARG A 519 -7.50 19.82 -22.80
CA ARG A 519 -7.59 19.45 -21.39
C ARG A 519 -6.20 19.07 -20.86
N PHE A 520 -5.85 19.62 -19.70
CA PHE A 520 -4.56 19.39 -19.01
C PHE A 520 -4.80 18.58 -17.73
N HIS A 521 -4.45 17.31 -17.74
CA HIS A 521 -4.75 16.36 -16.65
C HIS A 521 -3.58 16.24 -15.67
N LYS A 522 -3.86 16.28 -14.36
CA LYS A 522 -2.89 16.00 -13.29
C LYS A 522 -2.64 14.51 -13.12
N THR A 523 -3.61 13.72 -13.50
CA THR A 523 -3.58 12.26 -13.41
C THR A 523 -3.98 11.67 -14.75
N ARG A 524 -3.50 10.48 -15.04
CA ARG A 524 -4.06 9.63 -16.08
C ARG A 524 -4.33 8.25 -15.53
N GLU A 525 -5.30 7.56 -16.05
CA GLU A 525 -5.47 6.14 -15.83
C GLU A 525 -4.52 5.33 -16.72
N HIS A 526 -4.08 4.20 -16.22
CA HIS A 526 -3.21 3.27 -16.94
C HIS A 526 -3.89 2.62 -18.14
#